data_d3739cb9ccdebed1c394fa31a75dad8a
#
_entry.id   d3739cb9ccdebed1c394fa31a75dad8a
#
_cell.length_a   1.000
_cell.length_b   1.000
_cell.length_c   1.000
_cell.angle_alpha   90.00
_cell.angle_beta   90.00
_cell.angle_gamma   90.00
#
_symmetry.space_group_name_H-M   'P 1'
#
loop_
_entity.id
_entity.type
_entity.pdbx_description
1 polymer ?
#
loop_
_entity_poly.entity_id
_entity_poly.type
_entity_poly.pdbx_seq_one_letter_code
_entity_poly.pdbx_strand_id
1 'polypeptide(L)'
;SHAGWTVAAFEIAGIAGMLAAGWATDRFFGGRAPRTCVICMLMAAVCLVGLYSLNEHTPLIVAVAILMAAGFFIYGPQALVGIAAANIATKRAAATAGGFCGLFGYGSTIVSGWGLGMLVQYTDWSIALYTLVGMALVGTAIFAAAWKAKPNGYDD
;
A
#
# COMPACT_ATOMS: atom_id res chain seq x y z
N SER A 1 15.92 9.04 19.66
CA SER A 1 15.18 7.81 19.93
C SER A 1 15.13 6.95 18.67
N HIS A 2 15.42 5.66 18.78
CA HIS A 2 15.50 4.72 17.64
C HIS A 2 14.16 4.61 16.89
N ALA A 3 13.03 4.77 17.57
CA ALA A 3 11.70 4.72 16.96
C ALA A 3 11.50 5.80 15.88
N GLY A 4 11.95 7.03 16.11
CA GLY A 4 11.81 8.11 15.13
C GLY A 4 12.62 7.84 13.84
N TRP A 5 13.82 7.29 13.96
CA TRP A 5 14.63 6.91 12.80
C TRP A 5 14.00 5.76 12.00
N THR A 6 13.38 4.80 12.68
CA THR A 6 12.68 3.68 12.02
C THR A 6 11.48 4.17 11.23
N VAL A 7 10.69 5.10 11.78
CA VAL A 7 9.57 5.71 11.06
C VAL A 7 10.07 6.52 9.87
N ALA A 8 11.11 7.34 10.03
CA ALA A 8 11.68 8.12 8.93
C ALA A 8 12.20 7.20 7.81
N ALA A 9 12.86 6.09 8.14
CA ALA A 9 13.34 5.11 7.17
C ALA A 9 12.18 4.46 6.40
N PHE A 10 11.08 4.12 7.09
CA PHE A 10 9.87 3.59 6.49
C PHE A 10 9.26 4.58 5.47
N GLU A 11 9.15 5.85 5.85
CA GLU A 11 8.61 6.91 4.98
C GLU A 11 9.50 7.14 3.73
N ILE A 12 10.82 7.19 3.91
CA ILE A 12 11.77 7.35 2.79
C ILE A 12 11.66 6.16 1.83
N ALA A 13 11.61 4.94 2.35
CA ALA A 13 11.41 3.74 1.54
C ALA A 13 10.06 3.77 0.82
N GLY A 14 9.01 4.30 1.46
CA GLY A 14 7.69 4.49 0.87
C GLY A 14 7.72 5.46 -0.32
N ILE A 15 8.41 6.59 -0.21
CA ILE A 15 8.59 7.54 -1.32
C ILE A 15 9.28 6.86 -2.51
N ALA A 16 10.35 6.12 -2.27
CA ALA A 16 11.03 5.34 -3.31
C ALA A 16 10.08 4.29 -3.93
N GLY A 17 9.24 3.65 -3.12
CA GLY A 17 8.23 2.69 -3.55
C GLY A 17 7.17 3.29 -4.47
N MET A 18 6.68 4.49 -4.18
CA MET A 18 5.74 5.21 -5.05
C MET A 18 6.34 5.47 -6.44
N LEU A 19 7.57 5.97 -6.49
CA LEU A 19 8.26 6.25 -7.75
C LEU A 19 8.54 4.96 -8.55
N ALA A 20 9.02 3.92 -7.86
CA ALA A 20 9.30 2.63 -8.49
C ALA A 20 8.01 1.96 -9.01
N ALA A 21 6.91 2.03 -8.27
CA ALA A 21 5.63 1.48 -8.68
C ALA A 21 5.05 2.23 -9.89
N GLY A 22 5.14 3.56 -9.93
CA GLY A 22 4.76 4.37 -11.08
C GLY A 22 5.57 3.98 -12.32
N TRP A 23 6.90 4.00 -12.20
CA TRP A 23 7.80 3.59 -13.28
C TRP A 23 7.55 2.17 -13.78
N ALA A 24 7.36 1.21 -12.87
CA ALA A 24 7.06 -0.18 -13.22
C ALA A 24 5.71 -0.32 -13.93
N THR A 25 4.70 0.44 -13.52
CA THR A 25 3.38 0.48 -14.15
C THR A 25 3.48 0.92 -15.60
N ASP A 26 4.21 1.98 -15.88
CA ASP A 26 4.37 2.51 -17.23
C ASP A 26 5.24 1.62 -18.09
N ARG A 27 6.36 1.12 -17.55
CA ARG A 27 7.35 0.35 -18.30
C ARG A 27 6.93 -1.08 -18.62
N PHE A 28 6.33 -1.78 -17.65
CA PHE A 28 6.02 -3.23 -17.78
C PHE A 28 4.55 -3.52 -18.03
N PHE A 29 3.65 -2.65 -17.59
CA PHE A 29 2.21 -2.92 -17.65
C PHE A 29 1.43 -1.95 -18.53
N GLY A 30 2.11 -1.06 -19.26
CA GLY A 30 1.48 -0.13 -20.19
C GLY A 30 0.41 0.75 -19.51
N GLY A 31 0.75 1.31 -18.34
CA GLY A 31 -0.13 2.18 -17.56
C GLY A 31 -1.24 1.48 -16.77
N ARG A 32 -1.28 0.15 -16.74
CA ARG A 32 -2.31 -0.63 -16.03
C ARG A 32 -1.97 -0.75 -14.54
N ALA A 33 -2.28 0.27 -13.78
CA ALA A 33 -2.01 0.36 -12.34
C ALA A 33 -2.49 -0.85 -11.50
N PRO A 34 -3.67 -1.48 -11.75
CA PRO A 34 -4.12 -2.60 -10.93
C PRO A 34 -3.14 -3.78 -10.89
N ARG A 35 -2.39 -4.01 -11.97
CA ARG A 35 -1.41 -5.10 -12.04
C ARG A 35 -0.24 -4.89 -11.09
N THR A 36 0.29 -3.68 -11.07
CA THR A 36 1.36 -3.29 -10.14
C THR A 36 0.86 -3.33 -8.70
N CYS A 37 -0.37 -2.87 -8.46
CA CYS A 37 -0.99 -2.91 -7.14
C CYS A 37 -1.11 -4.35 -6.60
N VAL A 38 -1.51 -5.33 -7.41
CA VAL A 38 -1.57 -6.74 -7.01
C VAL A 38 -0.20 -7.23 -6.54
N ILE A 39 0.85 -6.96 -7.33
CA ILE A 39 2.21 -7.40 -7.00
C ILE A 39 2.68 -6.73 -5.71
N CYS A 40 2.51 -5.42 -5.59
CA CYS A 40 2.92 -4.67 -4.41
C CYS A 40 2.18 -5.14 -3.15
N MET A 41 0.86 -5.39 -3.23
CA MET A 41 0.08 -5.86 -2.08
C MET A 41 0.48 -7.27 -1.64
N LEU A 42 0.78 -8.18 -2.59
CA LEU A 42 1.31 -9.50 -2.27
C LEU A 42 2.68 -9.42 -1.59
N MET A 43 3.58 -8.60 -2.12
CA MET A 43 4.90 -8.39 -1.52
C MET A 43 4.80 -7.75 -0.13
N ALA A 44 3.88 -6.79 0.06
CA ALA A 44 3.60 -6.22 1.38
C ALA A 44 3.10 -7.28 2.37
N ALA A 45 2.17 -8.16 1.94
CA ALA A 45 1.71 -9.26 2.77
C ALA A 45 2.86 -10.21 3.17
N VAL A 46 3.75 -10.53 2.25
CA VAL A 46 4.96 -11.35 2.53
C VAL A 46 5.87 -10.66 3.55
N CYS A 47 6.09 -9.35 3.41
CA CYS A 47 6.88 -8.57 4.38
C CYS A 47 6.23 -8.57 5.77
N LEU A 48 4.90 -8.44 5.87
CA LEU A 48 4.18 -8.48 7.13
C LEU A 48 4.27 -9.86 7.80
N VAL A 49 4.16 -10.94 7.03
CA VAL A 49 4.39 -12.30 7.54
C VAL A 49 5.85 -12.48 7.98
N GLY A 50 6.80 -11.91 7.23
CA GLY A 50 8.21 -11.88 7.61
C GLY A 50 8.43 -11.18 8.95
N LEU A 51 7.79 -10.04 9.18
CA LEU A 51 7.84 -9.33 10.48
C LEU A 51 7.30 -10.20 11.64
N TYR A 52 6.22 -10.93 11.40
CA TYR A 52 5.66 -11.84 12.41
C TYR A 52 6.61 -12.99 12.75
N SER A 53 7.40 -13.45 11.80
CA SER A 53 8.35 -14.56 11.98
C SER A 53 9.63 -14.16 12.71
N LEU A 54 9.81 -12.86 13.05
CA LEU A 54 10.99 -12.39 13.77
C LEU A 54 10.94 -12.83 15.24
N ASN A 55 12.07 -13.33 15.75
CA ASN A 55 12.25 -13.71 17.14
C ASN A 55 12.99 -12.59 17.90
N GLU A 56 12.94 -12.64 19.24
CA GLU A 56 13.63 -11.69 20.12
C GLU A 56 15.15 -11.62 19.88
N HIS A 57 15.75 -12.66 19.31
CA HIS A 57 17.17 -12.72 18.95
C HIS A 57 17.49 -12.11 17.57
N THR A 58 16.48 -11.69 16.81
CA THR A 58 16.70 -11.13 15.47
C THR A 58 17.35 -9.73 15.57
N PRO A 59 18.45 -9.46 14.85
CA PRO A 59 19.06 -8.14 14.85
C PRO A 59 18.07 -7.07 14.43
N LEU A 60 18.05 -5.93 15.13
CA LEU A 60 17.18 -4.79 14.83
C LEU A 60 17.27 -4.35 13.37
N ILE A 61 18.43 -4.45 12.76
CA ILE A 61 18.64 -4.08 11.36
C ILE A 61 17.82 -4.92 10.39
N VAL A 62 17.58 -6.20 10.68
CA VAL A 62 16.72 -7.08 9.87
C VAL A 62 15.27 -6.66 9.99
N ALA A 63 14.81 -6.37 11.20
CA ALA A 63 13.45 -5.88 11.43
C ALA A 63 13.20 -4.55 10.69
N VAL A 64 14.14 -3.61 10.78
CA VAL A 64 14.06 -2.32 10.07
C VAL A 64 14.07 -2.53 8.55
N ALA A 65 14.92 -3.41 8.02
CA ALA A 65 14.97 -3.70 6.59
C ALA A 65 13.64 -4.28 6.07
N ILE A 66 13.02 -5.22 6.78
CA ILE A 66 11.72 -5.78 6.41
C ILE A 66 10.64 -4.71 6.51
N LEU A 67 10.68 -3.84 7.52
CA LEU A 67 9.74 -2.74 7.67
C LEU A 67 9.87 -1.73 6.53
N MET A 68 11.10 -1.38 6.13
CA MET A 68 11.34 -0.52 4.96
C MET A 68 10.80 -1.16 3.67
N ALA A 69 11.02 -2.47 3.48
CA ALA A 69 10.47 -3.20 2.34
C ALA A 69 8.92 -3.18 2.37
N ALA A 70 8.31 -3.37 3.53
CA ALA A 70 6.85 -3.25 3.68
C ALA A 70 6.36 -1.84 3.29
N GLY A 71 7.01 -0.78 3.78
CA GLY A 71 6.72 0.60 3.40
C GLY A 71 6.81 0.81 1.89
N PHE A 72 7.90 0.36 1.28
CA PHE A 72 8.11 0.43 -0.17
C PHE A 72 6.94 -0.16 -0.96
N PHE A 73 6.45 -1.34 -0.58
CA PHE A 73 5.36 -2.02 -1.28
C PHE A 73 3.97 -1.50 -0.93
N ILE A 74 3.75 -0.96 0.26
CA ILE A 74 2.45 -0.40 0.68
C ILE A 74 2.19 0.94 -0.01
N TYR A 75 3.19 1.81 -0.11
CA TYR A 75 3.04 3.14 -0.69
C TYR A 75 2.83 3.13 -2.20
N GLY A 76 3.31 2.09 -2.91
CA GLY A 76 3.07 1.92 -4.34
C GLY A 76 1.58 1.96 -4.71
N PRO A 77 0.76 1.03 -4.21
CA PRO A 77 -0.68 1.04 -4.43
C PRO A 77 -1.37 2.32 -3.97
N GLN A 78 -0.94 2.92 -2.86
CA GLN A 78 -1.50 4.16 -2.35
C GLN A 78 -1.41 5.30 -3.36
N ALA A 79 -0.26 5.47 -4.01
CA ALA A 79 -0.07 6.47 -5.05
C ALA A 79 -0.82 6.10 -6.34
N LEU A 80 -0.74 4.81 -6.74
CA LEU A 80 -1.31 4.34 -8.00
C LEU A 80 -2.84 4.38 -8.05
N VAL A 81 -3.54 4.24 -6.92
CA VAL A 81 -5.00 4.32 -6.87
C VAL A 81 -5.50 5.70 -7.33
N GLY A 82 -4.92 6.78 -6.82
CA GLY A 82 -5.27 8.14 -7.22
C GLY A 82 -4.97 8.41 -8.70
N ILE A 83 -3.81 7.96 -9.18
CA ILE A 83 -3.41 8.08 -10.58
C ILE A 83 -4.34 7.25 -11.49
N ALA A 84 -4.65 6.01 -11.10
CA ALA A 84 -5.56 5.16 -11.86
C ALA A 84 -6.97 5.75 -11.96
N ALA A 85 -7.49 6.29 -10.87
CA ALA A 85 -8.79 6.97 -10.86
C ALA A 85 -8.82 8.16 -11.81
N ALA A 86 -7.75 8.98 -11.79
CA ALA A 86 -7.62 10.12 -12.70
C ALA A 86 -7.50 9.67 -14.17
N ASN A 87 -6.79 8.57 -14.45
CA ASN A 87 -6.58 8.05 -15.80
C ASN A 87 -7.80 7.33 -16.39
N ILE A 88 -8.68 6.79 -15.56
CA ILE A 88 -9.95 6.17 -15.99
C ILE A 88 -11.04 7.23 -16.16
N ALA A 89 -10.99 8.30 -15.41
CA ALA A 89 -11.91 9.41 -15.54
C ALA A 89 -11.63 10.24 -16.81
N THR A 90 -12.67 10.92 -17.32
CA THR A 90 -12.49 11.90 -18.41
C THR A 90 -11.62 13.08 -17.94
N LYS A 91 -10.98 13.80 -18.86
CA LYS A 91 -10.15 14.99 -18.54
C LYS A 91 -10.85 16.00 -17.63
N ARG A 92 -12.18 16.17 -17.80
CA ARG A 92 -12.98 17.09 -16.98
C ARG A 92 -13.23 16.57 -15.57
N ALA A 93 -13.24 15.26 -15.36
CA ALA A 93 -13.56 14.60 -14.09
C ALA A 93 -12.32 14.08 -13.34
N ALA A 94 -11.13 14.15 -13.92
CA ALA A 94 -9.90 13.59 -13.35
C ALA A 94 -9.59 14.14 -11.95
N ALA A 95 -9.70 15.46 -11.76
CA ALA A 95 -9.46 16.07 -10.45
C ALA A 95 -10.51 15.66 -9.42
N THR A 96 -11.78 15.56 -9.82
CA THR A 96 -12.87 15.11 -8.94
C THR A 96 -12.70 13.64 -8.55
N ALA A 97 -12.32 12.78 -9.51
CA ALA A 97 -12.04 11.36 -9.23
C ALA A 97 -10.88 11.19 -8.26
N GLY A 98 -9.78 11.94 -8.44
CA GLY A 98 -8.65 11.95 -7.53
C GLY A 98 -9.02 12.45 -6.12
N GLY A 99 -9.79 13.54 -6.04
CA GLY A 99 -10.29 14.07 -4.77
C GLY A 99 -11.22 13.10 -4.04
N PHE A 100 -12.09 12.42 -4.76
CA PHE A 100 -12.99 11.40 -4.22
C PHE A 100 -12.19 10.21 -3.65
N CYS A 101 -11.19 9.70 -4.39
CA CYS A 101 -10.29 8.67 -3.88
C CYS A 101 -9.52 9.13 -2.63
N GLY A 102 -9.06 10.38 -2.62
CA GLY A 102 -8.41 10.98 -1.46
C GLY A 102 -9.30 11.03 -0.22
N LEU A 103 -10.57 11.42 -0.38
CA LEU A 103 -11.55 11.48 0.71
C LEU A 103 -11.72 10.10 1.37
N PHE A 104 -11.91 9.05 0.58
CA PHE A 104 -12.01 7.68 1.09
C PHE A 104 -10.68 7.18 1.67
N GLY A 105 -9.55 7.53 1.05
CA GLY A 105 -8.21 7.22 1.56
C GLY A 105 -7.99 7.79 2.95
N TYR A 106 -8.23 9.08 3.15
CA TYR A 106 -8.08 9.72 4.46
C TYR A 106 -9.13 9.23 5.47
N GLY A 107 -10.38 9.00 5.04
CA GLY A 107 -11.42 8.41 5.88
C GLY A 107 -11.02 7.02 6.39
N SER A 108 -10.48 6.17 5.51
CA SER A 108 -10.00 4.84 5.89
C SER A 108 -8.82 4.89 6.87
N THR A 109 -7.95 5.88 6.78
CA THR A 109 -6.83 6.08 7.71
C THR A 109 -7.31 6.35 9.12
N ILE A 110 -8.37 7.16 9.27
CA ILE A 110 -8.97 7.44 10.59
C ILE A 110 -9.56 6.15 11.17
N VAL A 111 -10.35 5.43 10.38
CA VAL A 111 -11.00 4.18 10.82
C VAL A 111 -9.98 3.10 11.14
N SER A 112 -8.96 2.92 10.29
CA SER A 112 -7.92 1.90 10.50
C SER A 112 -7.02 2.26 11.69
N GLY A 113 -6.64 3.52 11.86
CA GLY A 113 -5.82 3.96 12.98
C GLY A 113 -6.52 3.74 14.32
N TRP A 114 -7.79 4.14 14.41
CA TRP A 114 -8.60 3.90 15.61
C TRP A 114 -8.86 2.41 15.81
N GLY A 115 -9.26 1.68 14.77
CA GLY A 115 -9.58 0.25 14.83
C GLY A 115 -8.38 -0.61 15.21
N LEU A 116 -7.20 -0.37 14.59
CA LEU A 116 -5.97 -1.08 14.95
C LEU A 116 -5.50 -0.69 16.36
N GLY A 117 -5.63 0.58 16.76
CA GLY A 117 -5.31 1.02 18.10
C GLY A 117 -6.14 0.30 19.16
N MET A 118 -7.45 0.19 18.96
CA MET A 118 -8.32 -0.61 19.82
C MET A 118 -7.97 -2.09 19.81
N LEU A 119 -7.72 -2.64 18.61
CA LEU A 119 -7.39 -4.06 18.47
C LEU A 119 -6.13 -4.41 19.27
N VAL A 120 -5.07 -3.62 19.17
CA VAL A 120 -3.83 -3.83 19.93
C VAL A 120 -4.03 -3.64 21.42
N GLN A 121 -4.94 -2.73 21.83
CA GLN A 121 -5.22 -2.48 23.25
C GLN A 121 -5.99 -3.62 23.93
N TYR A 122 -6.88 -4.29 23.20
CA TYR A 122 -7.75 -5.35 23.75
C TYR A 122 -7.29 -6.77 23.40
N THR A 123 -6.33 -6.91 22.49
CA THR A 123 -5.81 -8.20 22.02
C THR A 123 -4.28 -8.14 21.91
N ASP A 124 -3.69 -9.14 21.27
CA ASP A 124 -2.24 -9.23 21.05
C ASP A 124 -1.80 -8.63 19.70
N TRP A 125 -0.55 -8.20 19.64
CA TRP A 125 0.10 -7.74 18.39
C TRP A 125 -0.02 -8.74 17.24
N SER A 126 -0.05 -10.02 17.53
CA SER A 126 -0.22 -11.09 16.55
C SER A 126 -1.54 -10.94 15.79
N ILE A 127 -2.63 -10.65 16.49
CA ILE A 127 -3.96 -10.47 15.89
C ILE A 127 -3.99 -9.22 15.00
N ALA A 128 -3.34 -8.14 15.42
CA ALA A 128 -3.21 -6.95 14.60
C ALA A 128 -2.46 -7.22 13.29
N LEU A 129 -1.35 -7.98 13.34
CA LEU A 129 -0.59 -8.37 12.15
C LEU A 129 -1.39 -9.28 11.22
N TYR A 130 -2.10 -10.28 11.75
CA TYR A 130 -2.98 -11.11 10.93
C TYR A 130 -4.10 -10.31 10.28
N THR A 131 -4.64 -9.31 10.96
CA THR A 131 -5.64 -8.41 10.40
C THR A 131 -5.08 -7.59 9.25
N LEU A 132 -3.86 -7.06 9.40
CA LEU A 132 -3.17 -6.33 8.32
C LEU A 132 -2.87 -7.23 7.10
N VAL A 133 -2.42 -8.46 7.32
CA VAL A 133 -2.23 -9.45 6.24
C VAL A 133 -3.55 -9.76 5.56
N GLY A 134 -4.63 -9.96 6.32
CA GLY A 134 -5.96 -10.18 5.78
C GLY A 134 -6.43 -9.01 4.91
N MET A 135 -6.25 -7.77 5.37
CA MET A 135 -6.56 -6.56 4.60
C MET A 135 -5.74 -6.46 3.32
N ALA A 136 -4.45 -6.81 3.37
CA ALA A 136 -3.59 -6.84 2.18
C ALA A 136 -4.07 -7.86 1.15
N LEU A 137 -4.51 -9.05 1.59
CA LEU A 137 -5.06 -10.08 0.70
C LEU A 137 -6.40 -9.66 0.10
N VAL A 138 -7.29 -9.03 0.87
CA VAL A 138 -8.55 -8.46 0.36
C VAL A 138 -8.25 -7.37 -0.67
N GLY A 139 -7.33 -6.46 -0.40
CA GLY A 139 -6.88 -5.46 -1.35
C GLY A 139 -6.32 -6.08 -2.63
N THR A 140 -5.52 -7.14 -2.50
CA THR A 140 -5.02 -7.91 -3.64
C THR A 140 -6.15 -8.48 -4.49
N ALA A 141 -7.19 -9.06 -3.88
CA ALA A 141 -8.34 -9.61 -4.58
C ALA A 141 -9.13 -8.53 -5.33
N ILE A 142 -9.33 -7.35 -4.71
CA ILE A 142 -10.00 -6.21 -5.34
C ILE A 142 -9.21 -5.74 -6.57
N PHE A 143 -7.89 -5.55 -6.46
CA PHE A 143 -7.06 -5.16 -7.60
C PHE A 143 -6.97 -6.25 -8.67
N ALA A 144 -7.00 -7.53 -8.28
CA ALA A 144 -7.05 -8.63 -9.22
C ALA A 144 -8.36 -8.66 -10.02
N ALA A 145 -9.49 -8.30 -9.40
CA ALA A 145 -10.76 -8.12 -10.11
C ALA A 145 -10.68 -7.01 -11.17
N ALA A 146 -9.90 -5.95 -10.89
CA ALA A 146 -9.65 -4.84 -11.82
C ALA A 146 -8.49 -5.09 -12.79
N TRP A 147 -7.93 -6.30 -12.87
CA TRP A 147 -6.73 -6.65 -13.65
C TRP A 147 -6.76 -6.22 -15.11
N LYS A 148 -7.96 -6.23 -15.72
CA LYS A 148 -8.19 -5.90 -17.14
C LYS A 148 -8.46 -4.41 -17.38
N ALA A 149 -8.59 -3.59 -16.33
CA ALA A 149 -8.88 -2.17 -16.48
C ALA A 149 -7.75 -1.47 -17.26
N LYS A 150 -8.15 -0.67 -18.25
CA LYS A 150 -7.25 0.10 -19.11
C LYS A 150 -7.32 1.59 -18.75
N PRO A 151 -6.21 2.33 -18.86
CA PRO A 151 -6.19 3.77 -18.62
C PRO A 151 -6.59 4.53 -19.89
N ASN A 152 -7.86 4.42 -20.30
CA ASN A 152 -8.35 5.01 -21.56
C ASN A 152 -9.38 6.14 -21.37
N GLY A 153 -9.41 6.78 -20.20
CA GLY A 153 -10.29 7.92 -19.95
C GLY A 153 -9.96 9.20 -20.76
N TYR A 154 -8.88 9.19 -21.53
CA TYR A 154 -8.45 10.31 -22.38
C TYR A 154 -8.67 10.06 -23.87
N ASP A 155 -9.19 8.89 -24.25
CA ASP A 155 -9.39 8.52 -25.65
C ASP A 155 -10.70 9.06 -26.24
N ASP A 156 -11.52 9.81 -25.45
CA ASP A 156 -12.76 10.48 -25.85
C ASP A 156 -12.60 12.00 -26.01
#